data_04ba1353a440981a7bf483772deea419
#
_entry.id   04ba1353a440981a7bf483772deea419
#
_cell.length_a   1.000
_cell.length_b   1.000
_cell.length_c   1.000
_cell.angle_alpha   90.00
_cell.angle_beta   90.00
_cell.angle_gamma   90.00
#
_symmetry.space_group_name_H-M   'P 1'
#
loop_
_entity.id
_entity.type
_entity.pdbx_description
1 polymer ?
#
loop_
_entity_poly.entity_id
_entity_poly.type
_entity_poly.pdbx_seq_one_letter_code
_entity_poly.pdbx_strand_id
1 'polypeptide(L)'
;MARYSSVLPPLDLSISMGEGWTPLFLFRSGGPYYKLEYLFPTGSFKDRGSVLVMTEAKNQGQESVVQDSSGNAGASIAAYAARCGIRATVIVPRDTTEAKRRQIELYGATLEIVDGDRAAAASMALSLSGSTYYASHVWNPLFLEGTKTVAFEIWEQLGFRAPDAVVVPA
;
A
#
# COMPACT_ATOMS: atom_id res chain seq x y z
N MET A 1 1.47 6.03 -11.16
CA MET A 1 0.63 6.98 -10.38
C MET A 1 0.57 8.37 -11.04
N ALA A 2 1.67 9.03 -11.35
CA ALA A 2 1.70 10.37 -11.96
C ALA A 2 0.82 10.52 -13.21
N ARG A 3 0.67 9.45 -14.02
CA ARG A 3 -0.22 9.40 -15.20
C ARG A 3 -1.66 9.82 -14.91
N TYR A 4 -2.14 9.59 -13.69
CA TYR A 4 -3.51 9.85 -13.25
C TYR A 4 -3.61 11.02 -12.28
N SER A 5 -2.61 11.90 -12.23
CA SER A 5 -2.57 13.02 -11.29
C SER A 5 -3.80 13.94 -11.37
N SER A 6 -4.42 14.07 -12.55
CA SER A 6 -5.63 14.90 -12.73
C SER A 6 -6.90 14.36 -12.06
N VAL A 7 -6.91 13.08 -11.69
CA VAL A 7 -8.05 12.39 -11.04
C VAL A 7 -7.68 11.81 -9.67
N LEU A 8 -6.50 12.13 -9.19
CA LEU A 8 -6.02 11.84 -7.85
C LEU A 8 -6.01 13.13 -7.00
N PRO A 9 -6.00 13.02 -5.68
CA PRO A 9 -5.73 14.16 -4.83
C PRO A 9 -4.45 14.89 -5.26
N PRO A 10 -4.41 16.23 -5.18
CA PRO A 10 -3.28 17.04 -5.66
C PRO A 10 -2.06 16.93 -4.72
N LEU A 11 -1.42 15.78 -4.74
CA LEU A 11 -0.23 15.46 -3.94
C LEU A 11 1.02 15.43 -4.81
N ASP A 12 2.14 15.93 -4.27
CA ASP A 12 3.46 15.77 -4.89
C ASP A 12 3.96 14.34 -4.70
N LEU A 13 3.95 13.56 -5.78
CA LEU A 13 4.40 12.16 -5.78
C LEU A 13 5.94 12.02 -5.88
N SER A 14 6.70 12.95 -5.33
CA SER A 14 8.18 12.93 -5.34
C SER A 14 8.78 11.70 -4.65
N ILE A 15 8.00 11.03 -3.81
CA ILE A 15 8.40 9.79 -3.12
C ILE A 15 8.12 8.52 -3.93
N SER A 16 7.51 8.64 -5.11
CA SER A 16 7.21 7.49 -5.99
C SER A 16 8.45 6.62 -6.21
N MET A 17 8.26 5.32 -6.17
CA MET A 17 9.27 4.31 -6.51
C MET A 17 8.97 3.63 -7.85
N GLY A 18 8.09 4.24 -8.68
CA GLY A 18 7.69 3.72 -9.97
C GLY A 18 6.46 2.80 -9.92
N GLU A 19 5.69 2.86 -8.84
CA GLU A 19 4.43 2.11 -8.71
C GLU A 19 3.41 2.54 -9.77
N GLY A 20 2.64 1.57 -10.25
CA GLY A 20 1.63 1.73 -11.29
C GLY A 20 2.09 1.24 -12.65
N TRP A 21 1.17 1.29 -13.61
CA TRP A 21 1.35 0.82 -14.99
C TRP A 21 1.90 -0.61 -15.07
N THR A 22 1.43 -1.49 -14.19
CA THR A 22 1.77 -2.91 -14.23
C THR A 22 1.27 -3.55 -15.51
N PRO A 23 1.98 -4.56 -16.06
CA PRO A 23 1.55 -5.23 -17.26
C PRO A 23 0.15 -5.84 -17.13
N LEU A 24 -0.65 -5.71 -18.19
CA LEU A 24 -1.86 -6.49 -18.41
C LEU A 24 -1.53 -7.56 -19.46
N PHE A 25 -1.33 -8.80 -19.00
CA PHE A 25 -0.77 -9.88 -19.80
C PHE A 25 -1.85 -10.86 -20.27
N LEU A 26 -1.89 -11.13 -21.57
CA LEU A 26 -2.72 -12.17 -22.16
C LEU A 26 -1.89 -13.44 -22.36
N PHE A 27 -2.13 -14.46 -21.56
CA PHE A 27 -1.36 -15.72 -21.63
C PHE A 27 -1.63 -16.53 -22.91
N ARG A 28 -2.90 -16.54 -23.37
CA ARG A 28 -3.33 -17.22 -24.59
C ARG A 28 -4.50 -16.49 -25.25
N SER A 29 -4.58 -16.57 -26.57
CA SER A 29 -5.70 -16.00 -27.33
C SER A 29 -7.06 -16.53 -26.81
N GLY A 30 -8.01 -15.64 -26.58
CA GLY A 30 -9.33 -15.95 -26.03
C GLY A 30 -9.35 -16.33 -24.55
N GLY A 31 -8.22 -16.25 -23.86
CA GLY A 31 -8.12 -16.45 -22.42
C GLY A 31 -8.30 -15.15 -21.61
N PRO A 32 -8.22 -15.26 -20.27
CA PRO A 32 -8.25 -14.10 -19.42
C PRO A 32 -6.96 -13.27 -19.50
N TYR A 33 -7.07 -11.99 -19.23
CA TYR A 33 -5.93 -11.13 -18.96
C TYR A 33 -5.52 -11.23 -17.50
N TYR A 34 -4.22 -11.10 -17.23
CA TYR A 34 -3.63 -11.09 -15.90
C TYR A 34 -3.00 -9.73 -15.64
N LYS A 35 -3.49 -9.00 -14.64
CA LYS A 35 -2.90 -7.76 -14.15
C LYS A 35 -1.80 -8.10 -13.14
N LEU A 36 -0.53 -7.87 -13.50
CA LEU A 36 0.62 -8.39 -12.76
C LEU A 36 1.03 -7.47 -11.60
N GLU A 37 0.17 -7.36 -10.59
CA GLU A 37 0.35 -6.45 -9.44
C GLU A 37 1.51 -6.85 -8.49
N TYR A 38 2.07 -8.04 -8.62
CA TYR A 38 3.26 -8.48 -7.88
C TYR A 38 4.57 -7.86 -8.41
N LEU A 39 4.54 -7.16 -9.53
CA LEU A 39 5.70 -6.45 -10.09
C LEU A 39 5.92 -5.06 -9.48
N PHE A 40 5.22 -4.74 -8.42
CA PHE A 40 5.43 -3.53 -7.66
C PHE A 40 6.73 -3.56 -6.84
N PRO A 41 7.28 -2.40 -6.42
CA PRO A 41 8.50 -2.31 -5.61
C PRO A 41 8.50 -3.19 -4.36
N THR A 42 7.35 -3.32 -3.67
CA THR A 42 7.23 -4.21 -2.49
C THR A 42 6.57 -5.55 -2.80
N GLY A 43 6.33 -5.87 -4.08
CA GLY A 43 5.72 -7.11 -4.51
C GLY A 43 4.20 -7.16 -4.37
N SER A 44 3.53 -6.04 -4.20
CA SER A 44 2.07 -6.02 -4.08
C SER A 44 1.42 -4.69 -4.48
N PHE A 45 0.15 -4.73 -4.86
CA PHE A 45 -0.67 -3.57 -5.22
C PHE A 45 -0.84 -2.54 -4.08
N LYS A 46 -0.47 -2.89 -2.85
CA LYS A 46 -0.54 -1.98 -1.70
C LYS A 46 0.27 -0.70 -1.92
N ASP A 47 1.29 -0.77 -2.74
CA ASP A 47 2.13 0.37 -3.10
C ASP A 47 1.33 1.52 -3.72
N ARG A 48 0.25 1.21 -4.44
CA ARG A 48 -0.67 2.23 -5.00
C ARG A 48 -1.27 3.13 -3.93
N GLY A 49 -1.69 2.56 -2.80
CA GLY A 49 -2.24 3.30 -1.68
C GLY A 49 -1.16 3.92 -0.82
N SER A 50 -0.10 3.17 -0.55
CA SER A 50 0.98 3.59 0.34
C SER A 50 1.67 4.86 -0.13
N VAL A 51 1.89 5.04 -1.43
CA VAL A 51 2.51 6.26 -1.96
C VAL A 51 1.70 7.50 -1.63
N LEU A 52 0.36 7.48 -1.75
CA LEU A 52 -0.48 8.64 -1.41
C LEU A 52 -0.51 8.91 0.08
N VAL A 53 -0.70 7.87 0.90
CA VAL A 53 -0.72 7.99 2.36
C VAL A 53 0.59 8.57 2.88
N MET A 54 1.72 8.07 2.39
CA MET A 54 3.04 8.52 2.85
C MET A 54 3.43 9.88 2.27
N THR A 55 2.96 10.24 1.08
CA THR A 55 3.10 11.60 0.55
C THR A 55 2.38 12.60 1.45
N GLU A 56 1.17 12.29 1.86
CA GLU A 56 0.40 13.14 2.76
C GLU A 56 1.06 13.27 4.13
N ALA A 57 1.51 12.15 4.72
CA ALA A 57 2.25 12.18 5.98
C ALA A 57 3.49 13.09 5.90
N LYS A 58 4.24 13.00 4.80
CA LYS A 58 5.40 13.86 4.54
C LYS A 58 5.00 15.34 4.42
N ASN A 59 3.94 15.64 3.67
CA ASN A 59 3.46 17.01 3.47
C ASN A 59 2.97 17.64 4.77
N GLN A 60 2.43 16.84 5.69
CA GLN A 60 2.04 17.26 7.04
C GLN A 60 3.25 17.38 8.00
N GLY A 61 4.47 17.10 7.56
CA GLY A 61 5.66 17.16 8.41
C GLY A 61 5.71 16.06 9.47
N GLN A 62 5.05 14.93 9.24
CA GLN A 62 5.06 13.83 10.19
C GLN A 62 6.46 13.21 10.27
N GLU A 63 6.96 13.02 11.49
CA GLU A 63 8.26 12.37 11.74
C GLU A 63 8.13 10.86 11.96
N SER A 64 6.93 10.39 12.28
CA SER A 64 6.66 8.98 12.52
C SER A 64 5.25 8.59 12.11
N VAL A 65 5.10 7.33 11.71
CA VAL A 65 3.81 6.72 11.36
C VAL A 65 3.65 5.38 12.06
N VAL A 66 2.40 5.00 12.30
CA VAL A 66 2.03 3.68 12.81
C VAL A 66 1.13 2.95 11.82
N GLN A 67 1.29 1.62 11.71
CA GLN A 67 0.50 0.74 10.85
C GLN A 67 0.21 -0.58 11.56
N ASP A 68 -0.97 -1.18 11.35
CA ASP A 68 -1.47 -2.38 12.02
C ASP A 68 -1.54 -3.63 11.14
N SER A 69 -0.78 -3.66 10.04
CA SER A 69 -0.83 -4.78 9.11
C SER A 69 0.44 -5.63 9.15
N SER A 70 0.30 -6.90 9.48
CA SER A 70 1.37 -7.90 9.37
C SER A 70 1.65 -8.37 7.93
N GLY A 71 0.85 -7.91 6.95
CA GLY A 71 0.93 -8.34 5.55
C GLY A 71 1.51 -7.27 4.63
N ASN A 72 1.09 -7.34 3.37
CA ASN A 72 1.59 -6.48 2.29
C ASN A 72 1.42 -4.98 2.57
N ALA A 73 0.39 -4.56 3.31
CA ALA A 73 0.22 -3.14 3.64
C ALA A 73 1.27 -2.65 4.64
N GLY A 74 1.62 -3.46 5.66
CA GLY A 74 2.70 -3.14 6.59
C GLY A 74 4.05 -3.03 5.88
N ALA A 75 4.38 -4.00 5.02
CA ALA A 75 5.62 -3.98 4.24
C ALA A 75 5.68 -2.76 3.29
N SER A 76 4.58 -2.45 2.62
CA SER A 76 4.50 -1.31 1.71
C SER A 76 4.65 0.03 2.45
N ILE A 77 3.91 0.26 3.54
CA ILE A 77 4.06 1.48 4.36
C ILE A 77 5.49 1.60 4.91
N ALA A 78 6.10 0.50 5.38
CA ALA A 78 7.49 0.51 5.84
C ALA A 78 8.47 0.99 4.75
N ALA A 79 8.34 0.47 3.52
CA ALA A 79 9.18 0.84 2.39
C ALA A 79 9.01 2.32 2.00
N TYR A 80 7.77 2.81 1.92
CA TYR A 80 7.50 4.21 1.58
C TYR A 80 7.86 5.18 2.72
N ALA A 81 7.76 4.74 3.98
CA ALA A 81 8.24 5.50 5.13
C ALA A 81 9.77 5.68 5.07
N ALA A 82 10.51 4.62 4.79
CA ALA A 82 11.95 4.69 4.56
C ALA A 82 12.29 5.64 3.40
N ARG A 83 11.55 5.58 2.31
CA ARG A 83 11.70 6.49 1.16
C ARG A 83 11.47 7.96 1.52
N CYS A 84 10.60 8.24 2.49
CA CYS A 84 10.31 9.58 3.01
C CYS A 84 11.31 10.06 4.07
N GLY A 85 12.10 9.18 4.66
CA GLY A 85 12.86 9.46 5.88
C GLY A 85 11.99 9.56 7.14
N ILE A 86 10.81 8.94 7.13
CA ILE A 86 9.84 8.92 8.23
C ILE A 86 10.00 7.60 8.99
N ARG A 87 10.03 7.63 10.31
CA ARG A 87 10.08 6.42 11.14
C ARG A 87 8.73 5.68 11.06
N ALA A 88 8.76 4.38 10.82
CA ALA A 88 7.56 3.56 10.81
C ALA A 88 7.59 2.54 11.95
N THR A 89 6.47 2.42 12.67
CA THR A 89 6.20 1.33 13.59
C THR A 89 5.08 0.49 13.01
N VAL A 90 5.33 -0.81 12.83
CA VAL A 90 4.33 -1.75 12.33
C VAL A 90 3.95 -2.70 13.46
N ILE A 91 2.70 -2.65 13.85
CA ILE A 91 2.15 -3.47 14.94
C ILE A 91 1.60 -4.76 14.34
N VAL A 92 2.05 -5.90 14.87
CA VAL A 92 1.69 -7.21 14.33
C VAL A 92 1.31 -8.18 15.45
N PRO A 93 0.37 -9.10 15.21
CA PRO A 93 0.10 -10.20 16.10
C PRO A 93 1.33 -11.11 16.29
N ARG A 94 1.42 -11.75 17.46
CA ARG A 94 2.53 -12.66 17.80
C ARG A 94 2.67 -13.84 16.83
N ASP A 95 1.59 -14.33 16.26
CA ASP A 95 1.55 -15.45 15.31
C ASP A 95 1.93 -15.06 13.88
N THR A 96 2.27 -13.78 13.63
CA THR A 96 2.76 -13.33 12.33
C THR A 96 4.02 -14.09 11.92
N THR A 97 4.02 -14.66 10.71
CA THR A 97 5.13 -15.47 10.21
C THR A 97 6.43 -14.69 10.14
N GLU A 98 7.54 -15.37 10.39
CA GLU A 98 8.89 -14.77 10.38
C GLU A 98 9.21 -14.08 9.04
N ALA A 99 8.82 -14.68 7.90
CA ALA A 99 9.07 -14.09 6.58
C ALA A 99 8.42 -12.71 6.42
N LYS A 100 7.19 -12.55 6.93
CA LYS A 100 6.49 -11.24 6.89
C LYS A 100 7.14 -10.22 7.84
N ARG A 101 7.55 -10.65 9.03
CA ARG A 101 8.26 -9.78 9.98
C ARG A 101 9.57 -9.31 9.37
N ARG A 102 10.37 -10.21 8.82
CA ARG A 102 11.66 -9.89 8.18
C ARG A 102 11.49 -8.91 7.03
N GLN A 103 10.46 -9.04 6.21
CA GLN A 103 10.22 -8.09 5.12
C GLN A 103 9.98 -6.67 5.64
N ILE A 104 9.20 -6.51 6.70
CA ILE A 104 8.92 -5.22 7.34
C ILE A 104 10.21 -4.61 7.92
N GLU A 105 10.98 -5.42 8.64
CA GLU A 105 12.24 -5.00 9.26
C GLU A 105 13.32 -4.64 8.24
N LEU A 106 13.39 -5.36 7.11
CA LEU A 106 14.32 -5.07 6.01
C LEU A 106 14.07 -3.69 5.39
N TYR A 107 12.83 -3.20 5.42
CA TYR A 107 12.51 -1.83 5.02
C TYR A 107 12.78 -0.79 6.11
N GLY A 108 13.34 -1.19 7.25
CA GLY A 108 13.76 -0.28 8.32
C GLY A 108 12.66 0.11 9.31
N ALA A 109 11.50 -0.52 9.28
CA ALA A 109 10.46 -0.25 10.27
C ALA A 109 10.73 -0.97 11.59
N THR A 110 10.34 -0.34 12.68
CA THR A 110 10.27 -0.97 14.00
C THR A 110 9.05 -1.90 14.05
N LEU A 111 9.26 -3.12 14.51
CA LEU A 111 8.21 -4.11 14.65
C LEU A 111 7.74 -4.16 16.11
N GLU A 112 6.44 -3.91 16.33
CA GLU A 112 5.81 -4.03 17.65
C GLU A 112 4.92 -5.27 17.66
N ILE A 113 5.20 -6.21 18.56
CA ILE A 113 4.47 -7.48 18.64
C ILE A 113 3.45 -7.41 19.77
N VAL A 114 2.18 -7.64 19.44
CA VAL A 114 1.10 -7.68 20.44
C VAL A 114 0.63 -9.09 20.69
N ASP A 115 0.22 -9.34 21.93
CA ASP A 115 -0.51 -10.54 22.28
C ASP A 115 -1.99 -10.38 21.87
N GLY A 116 -2.44 -11.28 21.02
CA GLY A 116 -3.79 -11.24 20.46
C GLY A 116 -3.81 -11.36 18.94
N ASP A 117 -4.94 -11.03 18.38
CA ASP A 117 -5.24 -11.13 16.96
C ASP A 117 -5.03 -9.78 16.22
N ARG A 118 -5.52 -9.73 14.99
CA ARG A 118 -5.52 -8.52 14.17
C ARG A 118 -6.27 -7.35 14.81
N ALA A 119 -7.33 -7.63 15.58
CA ALA A 119 -8.10 -6.58 16.26
C ALA A 119 -7.29 -5.96 17.39
N ALA A 120 -6.49 -6.74 18.12
CA ALA A 120 -5.56 -6.23 19.13
C ALA A 120 -4.50 -5.30 18.51
N ALA A 121 -3.92 -5.68 17.37
CA ALA A 121 -2.97 -4.83 16.65
C ALA A 121 -3.60 -3.50 16.20
N ALA A 122 -4.82 -3.55 15.65
CA ALA A 122 -5.57 -2.37 15.24
C ALA A 122 -5.91 -1.45 16.42
N SER A 123 -6.33 -2.01 17.56
CA SER A 123 -6.63 -1.26 18.78
C SER A 123 -5.40 -0.55 19.33
N MET A 124 -4.24 -1.22 19.31
CA MET A 124 -2.98 -0.61 19.72
C MET A 124 -2.56 0.52 18.77
N ALA A 125 -2.65 0.32 17.45
CA ALA A 125 -2.37 1.37 16.48
C ALA A 125 -3.28 2.60 16.69
N LEU A 126 -4.56 2.36 16.93
CA LEU A 126 -5.52 3.43 17.19
C LEU A 126 -5.19 4.18 18.50
N SER A 127 -4.73 3.50 19.54
CA SER A 127 -4.31 4.18 20.79
C SER A 127 -3.12 5.12 20.59
N LEU A 128 -2.25 4.84 19.61
CA LEU A 128 -1.10 5.66 19.27
C LEU A 128 -1.43 6.81 18.30
N SER A 129 -2.60 6.77 17.65
CA SER A 129 -2.98 7.73 16.60
C SER A 129 -3.15 9.18 17.10
N GLY A 130 -3.28 9.39 18.40
CA GLY A 130 -3.31 10.72 19.00
C GLY A 130 -1.98 11.47 18.96
N SER A 131 -0.85 10.75 18.83
CA SER A 131 0.51 11.31 18.81
C SER A 131 1.33 10.92 17.59
N THR A 132 0.84 9.97 16.79
CA THR A 132 1.55 9.43 15.62
C THR A 132 0.56 9.27 14.47
N TYR A 133 0.97 9.64 13.25
CA TYR A 133 0.11 9.50 12.08
C TYR A 133 -0.24 8.02 11.81
N TYR A 134 -1.52 7.69 11.85
CA TYR A 134 -2.00 6.34 11.58
C TYR A 134 -2.13 6.11 10.06
N ALA A 135 -1.13 5.47 9.47
CA ALA A 135 -1.06 5.15 8.06
C ALA A 135 -1.92 3.91 7.72
N SER A 136 -3.19 3.93 8.12
CA SER A 136 -4.11 2.81 7.95
C SER A 136 -4.45 2.56 6.49
N HIS A 137 -4.37 1.30 6.07
CA HIS A 137 -4.83 0.86 4.76
C HIS A 137 -6.35 0.61 4.69
N VAL A 138 -7.04 0.67 5.84
CA VAL A 138 -8.50 0.48 5.96
C VAL A 138 -9.22 1.80 6.13
N TRP A 139 -8.71 2.68 7.00
CA TRP A 139 -9.38 3.92 7.38
C TRP A 139 -8.96 5.15 6.59
N ASN A 140 -7.74 5.15 6.03
CA ASN A 140 -7.25 6.31 5.32
C ASN A 140 -7.82 6.37 3.89
N PRO A 141 -8.61 7.38 3.53
CA PRO A 141 -9.24 7.47 2.20
C PRO A 141 -8.20 7.56 1.07
N LEU A 142 -7.03 8.14 1.32
CA LEU A 142 -5.95 8.21 0.33
C LEU A 142 -5.46 6.84 -0.11
N PHE A 143 -5.56 5.83 0.77
CA PHE A 143 -5.20 4.47 0.39
C PHE A 143 -6.12 3.93 -0.71
N LEU A 144 -7.43 4.21 -0.60
CA LEU A 144 -8.42 3.85 -1.62
C LEU A 144 -8.22 4.66 -2.91
N GLU A 145 -7.93 5.95 -2.77
CA GLU A 145 -7.63 6.84 -3.90
C GLU A 145 -6.46 6.32 -4.74
N GLY A 146 -5.39 5.87 -4.10
CA GLY A 146 -4.27 5.23 -4.78
C GLY A 146 -4.67 3.90 -5.43
N THR A 147 -5.37 3.05 -4.69
CA THR A 147 -5.75 1.71 -5.14
C THR A 147 -6.69 1.75 -6.35
N LYS A 148 -7.61 2.72 -6.45
CA LYS A 148 -8.55 2.84 -7.59
C LYS A 148 -7.83 2.97 -8.95
N THR A 149 -6.56 3.39 -8.97
CA THR A 149 -5.80 3.55 -10.22
C THR A 149 -5.61 2.24 -11.00
N VAL A 150 -5.76 1.09 -10.36
CA VAL A 150 -5.75 -0.20 -11.06
C VAL A 150 -6.88 -0.28 -12.10
N ALA A 151 -8.06 0.27 -11.77
CA ALA A 151 -9.19 0.29 -12.69
C ALA A 151 -8.93 1.19 -13.90
N PHE A 152 -8.29 2.34 -13.69
CA PHE A 152 -7.90 3.24 -14.79
C PHE A 152 -6.88 2.59 -15.72
N GLU A 153 -5.90 1.90 -15.16
CA GLU A 153 -4.90 1.18 -15.95
C GLU A 153 -5.52 0.05 -16.78
N ILE A 154 -6.38 -0.77 -16.17
CA ILE A 154 -7.07 -1.86 -16.88
C ILE A 154 -7.90 -1.29 -18.05
N TRP A 155 -8.69 -0.26 -17.79
CA TRP A 155 -9.53 0.39 -18.81
C TRP A 155 -8.69 0.95 -19.96
N GLU A 156 -7.60 1.64 -19.67
CA GLU A 156 -6.70 2.20 -20.67
C GLU A 156 -5.96 1.11 -21.47
N GLN A 157 -5.43 0.08 -20.76
CA GLN A 157 -4.72 -1.03 -21.38
C GLN A 157 -5.61 -1.92 -22.24
N LEU A 158 -6.93 -1.91 -22.02
CA LEU A 158 -7.93 -2.56 -22.86
C LEU A 158 -8.45 -1.66 -24.02
N GLY A 159 -7.76 -0.54 -24.30
CA GLY A 159 -8.18 0.39 -25.34
C GLY A 159 -9.44 1.16 -25.00
N PHE A 160 -9.55 1.61 -23.75
CA PHE A 160 -10.69 2.36 -23.20
C PHE A 160 -12.02 1.60 -23.21
N ARG A 161 -11.95 0.30 -22.97
CA ARG A 161 -13.11 -0.58 -22.83
C ARG A 161 -13.11 -1.23 -21.45
N ALA A 162 -14.29 -1.39 -20.87
CA ALA A 162 -14.44 -2.15 -19.65
C ALA A 162 -14.28 -3.67 -19.94
N PRO A 163 -13.68 -4.44 -19.05
CA PRO A 163 -13.71 -5.90 -19.13
C PRO A 163 -15.11 -6.42 -18.80
N ASP A 164 -15.47 -7.61 -19.30
CA ASP A 164 -16.75 -8.25 -18.99
C ASP A 164 -16.83 -8.70 -17.53
N ALA A 165 -15.69 -9.08 -16.96
CA ALA A 165 -15.57 -9.50 -15.55
C ALA A 165 -14.18 -9.20 -15.01
N VAL A 166 -14.10 -8.95 -13.69
CA VAL A 166 -12.84 -8.83 -12.94
C VAL A 166 -12.88 -9.82 -11.80
N VAL A 167 -11.84 -10.65 -11.71
CA VAL A 167 -11.66 -11.63 -10.63
C VAL A 167 -10.49 -11.16 -9.75
N VAL A 168 -10.74 -11.02 -8.45
CA VAL A 168 -9.73 -10.59 -7.47
C VAL A 168 -9.69 -11.59 -6.30
N PRO A 169 -8.53 -11.76 -5.66
CA PRO A 169 -8.46 -12.47 -4.38
C PRO A 169 -9.27 -11.70 -3.32
N ALA A 170 -10.07 -12.41 -2.52
CA ALA A 170 -10.86 -11.86 -1.43
C ALA A 170 -10.23 -12.18 -0.06
#